data_9bfd88fc1c7f4657ef13baa5eca0f6b3
#
_entry.id   9bfd88fc1c7f4657ef13baa5eca0f6b3
#
_cell.length_a   1.000
_cell.length_b   1.000
_cell.length_c   1.000
_cell.angle_alpha   90.00
_cell.angle_beta   90.00
_cell.angle_gamma   90.00
#
_symmetry.space_group_name_H-M   'P 1'
#
loop_
_entity.id
_entity.type
_entity.pdbx_description
1 polymer ?
#
loop_
_entity_poly.entity_id
_entity_poly.type
_entity_poly.pdbx_seq_one_letter_code
_entity_poly.pdbx_strand_id
1 'polypeptide(L)'
;MFYGAFAGRERITELIEVWFYKDADDFRWNMVDPVFDGQTLYARYLFSFRSRLPEARGARAMFEGVSIMKIRDGRIAEYREVANVAPGFVDMNFAPERIAKILARQSSELKKRPEMAGHLK
;
A
#
# COMPACT_ATOMS: atom_id res chain seq x y z
N MET A 1 -1.47 -1.54 -0.26
CA MET A 1 -1.43 -0.82 -1.54
C MET A 1 -2.54 -1.31 -2.46
N PHE A 2 -2.76 -0.60 -3.53
CA PHE A 2 -3.84 -0.91 -4.47
C PHE A 2 -3.57 -2.09 -5.42
N TYR A 3 -2.41 -2.69 -5.33
CA TYR A 3 -2.08 -3.88 -6.13
C TYR A 3 -2.64 -5.18 -5.54
N GLY A 4 -3.21 -5.16 -4.34
CA GLY A 4 -3.79 -6.33 -3.71
C GLY A 4 -2.80 -7.15 -2.88
N ALA A 5 -3.09 -8.43 -2.69
CA ALA A 5 -2.29 -9.33 -1.87
C ALA A 5 -1.37 -10.20 -2.75
N PHE A 6 -0.10 -10.33 -2.34
CA PHE A 6 0.89 -11.14 -3.02
C PHE A 6 1.61 -12.02 -2.01
N ALA A 7 1.91 -13.25 -2.40
CA ALA A 7 2.62 -14.21 -1.56
C ALA A 7 3.85 -14.75 -2.28
N GLY A 8 4.94 -14.92 -1.50
CA GLY A 8 6.18 -15.47 -1.98
C GLY A 8 7.15 -14.42 -2.54
N ARG A 9 8.44 -14.72 -2.38
CA ARG A 9 9.53 -13.79 -2.75
C ARG A 9 9.48 -13.40 -4.23
N GLU A 10 9.24 -14.36 -5.12
CA GLU A 10 9.25 -14.12 -6.57
C GLU A 10 8.12 -13.19 -6.99
N ARG A 11 6.90 -13.39 -6.45
CA ARG A 11 5.74 -12.54 -6.76
C ARG A 11 5.91 -11.14 -6.24
N ILE A 12 6.47 -10.99 -5.04
CA ILE A 12 6.75 -9.68 -4.45
C ILE A 12 7.82 -8.95 -5.25
N THR A 13 8.87 -9.64 -5.68
CA THR A 13 9.93 -9.06 -6.51
C THR A 13 9.35 -8.60 -7.85
N GLU A 14 8.53 -9.41 -8.51
CA GLU A 14 7.86 -9.05 -9.75
C GLU A 14 6.99 -7.81 -9.59
N LEU A 15 6.20 -7.74 -8.51
CA LEU A 15 5.37 -6.57 -8.22
C LEU A 15 6.21 -5.29 -8.15
N ILE A 16 7.32 -5.33 -7.42
CA ILE A 16 8.18 -4.17 -7.22
C ILE A 16 8.92 -3.80 -8.50
N GLU A 17 9.60 -4.76 -9.13
CA GLU A 17 10.51 -4.48 -10.26
C GLU A 17 9.77 -4.25 -11.57
N VAL A 18 8.72 -5.02 -11.85
CA VAL A 18 8.05 -4.99 -13.15
C VAL A 18 6.85 -4.04 -13.12
N TRP A 19 5.99 -4.16 -12.11
CA TRP A 19 4.73 -3.42 -12.07
C TRP A 19 4.90 -2.02 -11.50
N PHE A 20 5.62 -1.91 -10.38
CA PHE A 20 5.72 -0.65 -9.65
C PHE A 20 6.75 0.31 -10.26
N TYR A 21 7.95 -0.17 -10.53
CA TYR A 21 9.02 0.65 -11.11
C TYR A 21 8.76 1.06 -12.54
N LYS A 22 7.86 0.40 -13.24
CA LYS A 22 7.42 0.81 -14.56
C LYS A 22 6.75 2.19 -14.56
N ASP A 23 5.90 2.42 -13.55
CA ASP A 23 5.04 3.60 -13.49
C ASP A 23 5.54 4.69 -12.54
N ALA A 24 6.66 4.48 -11.87
CA ALA A 24 7.14 5.39 -10.84
C ALA A 24 8.66 5.39 -10.70
N ASP A 25 9.20 6.50 -10.20
CA ASP A 25 10.62 6.65 -9.83
C ASP A 25 10.77 7.60 -8.64
N ASP A 26 12.02 7.85 -8.23
CA ASP A 26 12.39 8.75 -7.14
C ASP A 26 11.59 8.43 -5.87
N PHE A 27 11.70 7.18 -5.43
CA PHE A 27 11.01 6.68 -4.23
C PHE A 27 11.65 7.23 -2.97
N ARG A 28 10.79 7.65 -2.03
CA ARG A 28 11.20 8.06 -0.68
C ARG A 28 10.34 7.33 0.33
N TRP A 29 10.98 6.72 1.29
CA TRP A 29 10.31 5.91 2.30
C TRP A 29 10.89 6.21 3.67
N ASN A 30 10.03 6.62 4.60
CA ASN A 30 10.41 6.86 5.99
C ASN A 30 9.50 6.04 6.90
N MET A 31 10.09 5.22 7.75
CA MET A 31 9.36 4.57 8.84
C MET A 31 9.58 5.34 10.13
N VAL A 32 8.50 5.59 10.87
CA VAL A 32 8.55 6.38 12.10
C VAL A 32 7.74 5.70 13.21
N ASP A 33 8.16 5.93 14.43
CA ASP A 33 7.46 5.50 15.64
C ASP A 33 7.15 3.99 15.68
N PRO A 34 8.15 3.10 15.53
CA PRO A 34 7.90 1.67 15.56
C PRO A 34 7.50 1.20 16.96
N VAL A 35 6.55 0.27 17.01
CA VAL A 35 6.11 -0.39 18.24
C VAL A 35 6.15 -1.90 18.03
N PHE A 36 6.86 -2.60 18.89
CA PHE A 36 7.02 -4.05 18.79
C PHE A 36 6.63 -4.71 20.11
N ASP A 37 5.73 -5.70 20.04
CA ASP A 37 5.24 -6.42 21.22
C ASP A 37 5.93 -7.79 21.44
N GLY A 38 6.98 -8.08 20.68
CA GLY A 38 7.68 -9.37 20.69
C GLY A 38 7.24 -10.28 19.53
N GLN A 39 6.17 -9.98 18.86
CA GLN A 39 5.66 -10.74 17.71
C GLN A 39 5.28 -9.84 16.54
N THR A 40 4.65 -8.72 16.81
CA THR A 40 4.12 -7.81 15.78
C THR A 40 4.80 -6.46 15.88
N LEU A 41 5.30 -5.99 14.73
CA LEU A 41 5.88 -4.66 14.59
C LEU A 41 4.87 -3.78 13.84
N TYR A 42 4.50 -2.69 14.46
CA TYR A 42 3.71 -1.62 13.85
C TYR A 42 4.62 -0.42 13.64
N ALA A 43 4.62 0.13 12.44
CA ALA A 43 5.36 1.36 12.17
C ALA A 43 4.59 2.24 11.20
N ARG A 44 4.41 3.50 11.54
CA ARG A 44 3.85 4.47 10.61
C ARG A 44 4.87 4.73 9.51
N TYR A 45 4.44 4.87 8.28
CA TYR A 45 5.33 5.23 7.19
C TYR A 45 4.82 6.43 6.41
N LEU A 46 5.77 7.16 5.88
CA LEU A 46 5.57 8.21 4.90
C LEU A 46 6.23 7.73 3.62
N PHE A 47 5.48 7.69 2.54
CA PHE A 47 5.95 7.15 1.28
C PHE A 47 5.58 8.09 0.14
N SER A 48 6.52 8.33 -0.76
CA SER A 48 6.24 9.10 -1.95
C SER A 48 7.06 8.60 -3.13
N PHE A 49 6.56 8.91 -4.32
CA PHE A 49 7.28 8.64 -5.55
C PHE A 49 6.85 9.65 -6.61
N ARG A 50 7.68 9.78 -7.63
CA ARG A 50 7.30 10.55 -8.81
C ARG A 50 6.60 9.61 -9.79
N SER A 51 5.39 9.96 -10.19
CA SER A 51 4.62 9.16 -11.14
C SER A 51 5.12 9.37 -12.56
N ARG A 52 5.29 8.27 -13.31
CA ARG A 52 5.60 8.30 -14.75
C ARG A 52 4.35 8.20 -15.61
N LEU A 53 3.18 8.07 -15.00
CA LEU A 53 1.93 8.04 -15.76
C LEU A 53 1.72 9.38 -16.45
N PRO A 54 1.33 9.39 -17.75
CA PRO A 54 1.17 10.62 -18.52
C PRO A 54 0.25 11.65 -17.87
N GLU A 55 -0.87 11.21 -17.32
CA GLU A 55 -1.86 12.07 -16.67
C GLU A 55 -1.32 12.77 -15.41
N ALA A 56 -0.31 12.20 -14.76
CA ALA A 56 0.28 12.76 -13.56
C ALA A 56 1.24 13.92 -13.85
N ARG A 57 1.73 14.04 -15.08
CA ARG A 57 2.62 15.12 -15.52
C ARG A 57 3.86 15.30 -14.65
N GLY A 58 4.43 14.18 -14.17
CA GLY A 58 5.61 14.20 -13.32
C GLY A 58 5.35 14.55 -11.87
N ALA A 59 4.09 14.57 -11.44
CA ALA A 59 3.72 14.88 -10.07
C ALA A 59 4.24 13.84 -9.09
N ARG A 60 4.52 14.29 -7.86
CA ARG A 60 4.88 13.42 -6.75
C ARG A 60 3.63 12.99 -6.00
N ALA A 61 3.40 11.69 -5.95
CA ALA A 61 2.31 11.10 -5.18
C ALA A 61 2.79 10.81 -3.76
N MET A 62 1.99 11.17 -2.76
CA MET A 62 2.31 11.01 -1.35
C MET A 62 1.30 10.12 -0.66
N PHE A 63 1.81 9.22 0.18
CA PHE A 63 1.01 8.25 0.92
C PHE A 63 1.47 8.20 2.36
N GLU A 64 0.52 7.99 3.25
CA GLU A 64 0.78 7.70 4.65
C GLU A 64 0.07 6.40 5.01
N GLY A 65 0.68 5.58 5.84
CA GLY A 65 0.06 4.37 6.29
C GLY A 65 0.73 3.79 7.52
N VAL A 66 0.30 2.60 7.88
CA VAL A 66 0.90 1.82 8.96
C VAL A 66 1.25 0.45 8.41
N SER A 67 2.52 0.09 8.55
CA SER A 67 3.00 -1.26 8.27
C SER A 67 2.75 -2.16 9.48
N ILE A 68 2.27 -3.37 9.24
CA ILE A 68 1.99 -4.37 10.26
C ILE A 68 2.76 -5.62 9.87
N MET A 69 3.81 -5.94 10.63
CA MET A 69 4.72 -7.03 10.31
C MET A 69 4.73 -8.07 11.41
N LYS A 70 4.48 -9.32 11.06
CA LYS A 70 4.71 -10.44 11.96
C LYS A 70 6.17 -10.86 11.86
N ILE A 71 6.86 -10.87 13.00
CA ILE A 71 8.26 -11.25 13.08
C ILE A 71 8.37 -12.64 13.68
N ARG A 72 9.10 -13.51 13.00
CA ARG A 72 9.37 -14.88 13.45
C ARG A 72 10.82 -15.23 13.14
N ASP A 73 11.57 -15.66 14.17
CA ASP A 73 12.98 -16.04 14.03
C ASP A 73 13.84 -14.95 13.40
N GLY A 74 13.60 -13.68 13.79
CA GLY A 74 14.33 -12.52 13.28
C GLY A 74 14.00 -12.14 11.84
N ARG A 75 12.93 -12.72 11.27
CA ARG A 75 12.51 -12.47 9.89
C ARG A 75 11.06 -12.01 9.82
N ILE A 76 10.74 -11.28 8.76
CA ILE A 76 9.36 -10.89 8.47
C ILE A 76 8.64 -12.11 7.90
N ALA A 77 7.74 -12.71 8.69
CA ALA A 77 6.92 -13.83 8.27
C ALA A 77 5.68 -13.40 7.52
N GLU A 78 5.14 -12.22 7.85
CA GLU A 78 3.93 -11.68 7.22
C GLU A 78 4.04 -10.16 7.21
N TYR A 79 3.68 -9.55 6.08
CA TYR A 79 3.64 -8.10 5.92
C TYR A 79 2.23 -7.68 5.49
N ARG A 80 1.69 -6.71 6.22
CA ARG A 80 0.43 -6.04 5.86
C ARG A 80 0.61 -4.55 6.02
N GLU A 81 -0.27 -3.80 5.38
CA GLU A 81 -0.32 -2.35 5.58
C GLU A 81 -1.74 -1.84 5.52
N VAL A 82 -1.99 -0.78 6.29
CA VAL A 82 -3.19 0.03 6.15
C VAL A 82 -2.72 1.38 5.65
N ALA A 83 -3.12 1.73 4.43
CA ALA A 83 -2.62 2.93 3.76
C ALA A 83 -3.76 3.88 3.41
N ASN A 84 -3.50 5.17 3.61
CA ASN A 84 -4.36 6.22 3.07
C ASN A 84 -3.89 6.54 1.65
N VAL A 85 -4.56 5.93 0.67
CA VAL A 85 -4.13 5.99 -0.73
C VAL A 85 -4.80 7.09 -1.55
N ALA A 86 -5.95 7.58 -1.11
CA ALA A 86 -6.74 8.56 -1.87
C ALA A 86 -5.96 9.85 -2.17
N PRO A 87 -5.19 10.45 -1.23
CA PRO A 87 -4.39 11.63 -1.56
C PRO A 87 -3.42 11.40 -2.71
N GLY A 88 -2.78 10.23 -2.76
CA GLY A 88 -1.86 9.88 -3.85
C GLY A 88 -2.56 9.81 -5.20
N PHE A 89 -3.79 9.33 -5.25
CA PHE A 89 -4.57 9.30 -6.50
C PHE A 89 -4.89 10.71 -6.99
N VAL A 90 -5.18 11.62 -6.08
CA VAL A 90 -5.37 13.05 -6.41
C VAL A 90 -4.07 13.65 -6.94
N ASP A 91 -2.96 13.38 -6.27
CA ASP A 91 -1.64 13.85 -6.70
C ASP A 91 -1.29 13.38 -8.11
N MET A 92 -1.66 12.15 -8.45
CA MET A 92 -1.43 11.57 -9.77
C MET A 92 -2.43 12.04 -10.83
N ASN A 93 -3.33 12.92 -10.45
CA ASN A 93 -4.35 13.48 -11.34
C ASN A 93 -5.27 12.42 -11.96
N PHE A 94 -5.60 11.38 -11.20
CA PHE A 94 -6.55 10.38 -11.66
C PHE A 94 -7.94 11.01 -11.80
N ALA A 95 -8.66 10.63 -12.85
CA ALA A 95 -10.04 11.06 -13.03
C ALA A 95 -10.92 10.62 -11.85
N PRO A 96 -11.90 11.44 -11.44
CA PRO A 96 -12.78 11.09 -10.33
C PRO A 96 -13.44 9.71 -10.47
N GLU A 97 -13.83 9.33 -11.66
CA GLU A 97 -14.44 8.03 -11.95
C GLU A 97 -13.49 6.88 -11.69
N ARG A 98 -12.21 7.06 -12.04
CA ARG A 98 -11.15 6.07 -11.77
C ARG A 98 -10.89 5.93 -10.29
N ILE A 99 -10.82 7.03 -9.56
CA ILE A 99 -10.65 7.04 -8.11
C ILE A 99 -11.81 6.31 -7.45
N ALA A 100 -13.04 6.64 -7.82
CA ALA A 100 -14.24 5.99 -7.29
C ALA A 100 -14.22 4.48 -7.52
N LYS A 101 -13.82 4.05 -8.72
CA LYS A 101 -13.73 2.63 -9.08
C LYS A 101 -12.69 1.89 -8.24
N ILE A 102 -11.50 2.48 -8.04
CA ILE A 102 -10.45 1.90 -7.21
C ILE A 102 -10.92 1.77 -5.76
N LEU A 103 -11.52 2.81 -5.20
CA LEU A 103 -11.98 2.81 -3.82
C LEU A 103 -13.16 1.84 -3.61
N ALA A 104 -14.06 1.72 -4.59
CA ALA A 104 -15.14 0.74 -4.54
C ALA A 104 -14.59 -0.69 -4.48
N ARG A 105 -13.54 -0.98 -5.26
CA ARG A 105 -12.86 -2.27 -5.22
C ARG A 105 -12.23 -2.53 -3.85
N GLN A 106 -11.55 -1.53 -3.28
CA GLN A 106 -10.97 -1.64 -1.95
C GLN A 106 -12.03 -1.87 -0.87
N SER A 107 -13.17 -1.20 -0.98
CA SER A 107 -14.31 -1.42 -0.09
C SER A 107 -14.82 -2.85 -0.18
N SER A 108 -14.95 -3.38 -1.39
CA SER A 108 -15.37 -4.76 -1.61
C SER A 108 -14.37 -5.76 -0.99
N GLU A 109 -13.07 -5.54 -1.20
CA GLU A 109 -12.03 -6.41 -0.63
C GLU A 109 -12.01 -6.36 0.90
N LEU A 110 -12.19 -5.18 1.49
CA LEU A 110 -12.26 -5.03 2.94
C LEU A 110 -13.40 -5.87 3.53
N LYS A 111 -14.56 -5.85 2.91
CA LYS A 111 -15.74 -6.59 3.36
C LYS A 111 -15.57 -8.12 3.29
N LYS A 112 -14.66 -8.60 2.45
CA LYS A 112 -14.37 -10.03 2.32
C LYS A 112 -13.47 -10.57 3.44
N ARG A 113 -12.82 -9.70 4.20
CA ARG A 113 -11.92 -10.14 5.28
C ARG A 113 -12.73 -10.82 6.39
N PRO A 114 -12.27 -11.97 6.91
CA PRO A 114 -12.97 -12.68 8.00
C PRO A 114 -13.22 -11.81 9.23
N GLU A 115 -12.28 -10.92 9.56
CA GLU A 115 -12.37 -10.01 10.70
C GLU A 115 -13.52 -9.00 10.58
N MET A 116 -14.05 -8.80 9.36
CA MET A 116 -15.17 -7.90 9.11
C MET A 116 -16.53 -8.58 9.16
N ALA A 117 -16.58 -9.89 9.30
CA ALA A 117 -17.84 -10.65 9.24
C ALA A 117 -18.87 -10.16 10.26
N GLY A 118 -18.44 -9.81 11.47
CA GLY A 118 -19.33 -9.29 12.53
C GLY A 118 -19.96 -7.94 12.20
N HIS A 119 -19.35 -7.17 11.30
CA HIS A 119 -19.85 -5.85 10.90
C HIS A 119 -20.83 -5.89 9.73
N LEU A 120 -20.98 -7.04 9.09
CA LEU A 120 -21.86 -7.20 7.92
C LEU A 120 -23.26 -7.75 8.28
N LYS A 121 -23.49 -8.00 9.55
CA LYS A 121 -24.76 -8.53 10.05
C LYS A 121 -25.76 -7.41 10.31
#